data_5487818019fcce504ebc5f54e0aa5e34
#
_entry.id   5487818019fcce504ebc5f54e0aa5e34
#
_cell.length_a   1.000
_cell.length_b   1.000
_cell.length_c   1.000
_cell.angle_alpha   90.00
_cell.angle_beta   90.00
_cell.angle_gamma   90.00
#
_symmetry.space_group_name_H-M   'P 1'
#
loop_
_entity.id
_entity.type
_entity.pdbx_description
1 polymer ?
#
loop_
_entity_poly.entity_id
_entity_poly.type
_entity_poly.pdbx_seq_one_letter_code
_entity_poly.pdbx_strand_id
1 'polypeptide(L)'
;ILTVKENGKVTEVIPYNVGFRRIEIKEIDQKGTNGKNYHVLFINGQPLKLKGVNIHEHNPLTGHYVDEALMRKDLELMKRNNINTVRLCHYPQDRRFYELCDEYGIYVYDEANIESHGMYYDLRKGGTLGNNPEWLKPHLYRVENMFERNKNYPSVTFWSLGNEAGNGYNFYEAYLWVKQADKGLMDRPVNYERAQWEWNSDMYVPQYPSASWLESIGRLGSDRPVVPSEYAHAIDRKSVV
;
A
#
# COMPACT_ATOMS: atom_id res chain seq x y z
N ILE A 1 25.96 -6.35 -5.60
CA ILE A 1 26.98 -5.67 -4.78
C ILE A 1 27.53 -4.51 -5.58
N LEU A 2 27.47 -3.31 -5.03
CA LEU A 2 28.18 -2.13 -5.54
C LEU A 2 29.54 -2.04 -4.84
N THR A 3 30.59 -1.87 -5.63
CA THR A 3 31.96 -1.74 -5.10
C THR A 3 32.49 -0.38 -5.46
N VAL A 4 32.84 0.43 -4.45
CA VAL A 4 33.49 1.74 -4.64
C VAL A 4 35.01 1.53 -4.57
N LYS A 5 35.73 2.11 -5.54
CA LYS A 5 37.19 2.03 -5.58
C LYS A 5 37.77 3.44 -5.68
N GLU A 6 38.81 3.66 -4.88
CA GLU A 6 39.65 4.86 -4.94
C GLU A 6 41.09 4.44 -5.23
N ASN A 7 41.70 5.00 -6.28
CA ASN A 7 43.03 4.65 -6.73
C ASN A 7 43.27 3.13 -6.92
N GLY A 8 42.24 2.42 -7.40
CA GLY A 8 42.28 0.98 -7.65
C GLY A 8 42.07 0.10 -6.40
N LYS A 9 42.00 0.67 -5.20
CA LYS A 9 41.70 -0.04 -3.97
C LYS A 9 40.21 0.07 -3.66
N VAL A 10 39.62 -1.06 -3.21
CA VAL A 10 38.24 -1.09 -2.72
C VAL A 10 38.17 -0.31 -1.42
N THR A 11 37.34 0.74 -1.39
CA THR A 11 37.10 1.58 -0.22
C THR A 11 35.77 1.27 0.45
N GLU A 12 34.78 0.77 -0.35
CA GLU A 12 33.47 0.46 0.18
C GLU A 12 32.82 -0.68 -0.63
N VAL A 13 32.07 -1.52 0.04
CA VAL A 13 31.24 -2.57 -0.58
C VAL A 13 29.82 -2.45 -0.04
N ILE A 14 28.87 -2.17 -0.92
CA ILE A 14 27.48 -1.96 -0.58
C ILE A 14 26.66 -3.11 -1.15
N PRO A 15 26.13 -4.01 -0.30
CA PRO A 15 25.22 -5.05 -0.74
C PRO A 15 23.82 -4.46 -1.00
N TYR A 16 23.17 -4.94 -2.06
CA TYR A 16 21.77 -4.66 -2.34
C TYR A 16 21.04 -5.97 -2.62
N ASN A 17 19.85 -6.10 -2.04
CA ASN A 17 18.90 -7.12 -2.45
C ASN A 17 18.16 -6.64 -3.70
N VAL A 18 18.14 -7.47 -4.73
CA VAL A 18 17.46 -7.16 -5.99
C VAL A 18 16.37 -8.19 -6.21
N GLY A 19 15.16 -7.72 -6.46
CA GLY A 19 14.03 -8.59 -6.82
C GLY A 19 13.53 -8.29 -8.21
N PHE A 20 13.27 -9.33 -8.99
CA PHE A 20 12.66 -9.24 -10.30
C PHE A 20 11.18 -9.55 -10.18
N ARG A 21 10.34 -8.55 -10.42
CA ARG A 21 8.90 -8.70 -10.37
C ARG A 21 8.23 -7.79 -11.40
N ARG A 22 7.09 -8.23 -11.88
CA ARG A 22 6.22 -7.46 -12.75
C ARG A 22 4.84 -7.47 -12.13
N ILE A 23 4.30 -6.31 -11.84
CA ILE A 23 3.00 -6.11 -11.21
C ILE A 23 2.11 -5.47 -12.26
N GLU A 24 0.92 -6.05 -12.47
CA GLU A 24 0.02 -5.60 -13.52
C GLU A 24 -1.43 -5.74 -13.06
N ILE A 25 -2.25 -4.78 -13.44
CA ILE A 25 -3.70 -4.94 -13.42
C ILE A 25 -4.13 -5.25 -14.84
N LYS A 26 -4.78 -6.39 -15.04
CA LYS A 26 -5.22 -6.84 -16.36
C LYS A 26 -6.70 -7.16 -16.38
N GLU A 27 -7.31 -6.81 -17.48
CA GLU A 27 -8.61 -7.34 -17.85
C GLU A 27 -8.48 -8.82 -18.19
N ILE A 28 -9.39 -9.64 -17.70
CA ILE A 28 -9.47 -11.07 -18.02
C ILE A 28 -10.76 -11.39 -18.79
N ASP A 29 -10.74 -12.45 -19.60
CA ASP A 29 -11.90 -12.91 -20.36
C ASP A 29 -12.90 -13.66 -19.46
N GLN A 30 -13.37 -12.95 -18.46
CA GLN A 30 -14.46 -13.39 -17.57
C GLN A 30 -15.33 -12.18 -17.25
N LYS A 31 -16.64 -12.32 -17.48
CA LYS A 31 -17.60 -11.23 -17.29
C LYS A 31 -18.39 -11.38 -16.00
N GLY A 32 -18.62 -10.27 -15.36
CA GLY A 32 -19.60 -10.16 -14.30
C GLY A 32 -21.03 -10.08 -14.83
N THR A 33 -21.99 -10.03 -13.93
CA THR A 33 -23.43 -9.97 -14.27
C THR A 33 -23.82 -8.68 -14.97
N ASN A 34 -23.01 -7.62 -14.86
CA ASN A 34 -23.19 -6.36 -15.59
C ASN A 34 -22.62 -6.40 -17.03
N GLY A 35 -22.07 -7.53 -17.46
CA GLY A 35 -21.46 -7.70 -18.78
C GLY A 35 -20.04 -7.13 -18.92
N LYS A 36 -19.49 -6.49 -17.89
CA LYS A 36 -18.11 -6.00 -17.87
C LYS A 36 -17.15 -7.12 -17.51
N ASN A 37 -15.97 -7.09 -18.12
CA ASN A 37 -14.87 -7.98 -17.74
C ASN A 37 -14.31 -7.63 -16.36
N TYR A 38 -13.75 -8.64 -15.68
CA TYR A 38 -13.02 -8.39 -14.43
C TYR A 38 -11.62 -7.88 -14.70
N HIS A 39 -11.17 -7.00 -13.82
CA HIS A 39 -9.78 -6.57 -13.75
C HIS A 39 -9.12 -7.23 -12.54
N VAL A 40 -8.04 -7.92 -12.78
CA VAL A 40 -7.33 -8.75 -11.79
C VAL A 40 -5.89 -8.29 -11.65
N LEU A 41 -5.40 -8.34 -10.43
CA LEU A 41 -3.99 -8.09 -10.13
C LEU A 41 -3.16 -9.33 -10.48
N PHE A 42 -2.05 -9.10 -11.18
CA PHE A 42 -1.08 -10.12 -11.53
C PHE A 42 0.29 -9.77 -10.97
N ILE A 43 1.02 -10.79 -10.55
CA ILE A 43 2.45 -10.70 -10.28
C ILE A 43 3.20 -11.77 -11.05
N ASN A 44 4.20 -11.37 -11.82
CA ASN A 44 4.99 -12.26 -12.68
C ASN A 44 4.12 -13.16 -13.57
N GLY A 45 3.02 -12.58 -14.11
CA GLY A 45 2.08 -13.27 -14.99
C GLY A 45 1.10 -14.22 -14.32
N GLN A 46 1.11 -14.31 -12.98
CA GLN A 46 0.15 -15.12 -12.22
C GLN A 46 -0.87 -14.23 -11.50
N PRO A 47 -2.15 -14.61 -11.49
CA PRO A 47 -3.16 -13.89 -10.72
C PRO A 47 -2.79 -13.87 -9.24
N LEU A 48 -2.85 -12.69 -8.62
CA LEU A 48 -2.55 -12.53 -7.21
C LEU A 48 -3.83 -12.24 -6.42
N LYS A 49 -4.11 -13.08 -5.44
CA LYS A 49 -5.09 -12.80 -4.39
C LYS A 49 -4.37 -12.33 -3.14
N LEU A 50 -4.64 -11.09 -2.76
CA LEU A 50 -4.12 -10.52 -1.52
C LEU A 50 -4.82 -11.15 -0.32
N LYS A 51 -4.04 -11.67 0.61
CA LYS A 51 -4.47 -12.15 1.93
C LYS A 51 -3.67 -11.36 2.93
N GLY A 52 -4.18 -10.17 3.27
CA GLY A 52 -3.43 -9.17 4.00
C GLY A 52 -3.92 -8.93 5.41
N VAL A 53 -3.06 -8.32 6.19
CA VAL A 53 -3.35 -7.73 7.50
C VAL A 53 -2.77 -6.33 7.56
N ASN A 54 -3.30 -5.52 8.46
CA ASN A 54 -2.75 -4.22 8.80
C ASN A 54 -1.81 -4.35 10.01
N ILE A 55 -0.71 -3.61 10.01
CA ILE A 55 0.21 -3.58 11.14
C ILE A 55 0.62 -2.16 11.46
N HIS A 56 0.50 -1.78 12.73
CA HIS A 56 1.16 -0.62 13.30
C HIS A 56 2.55 -1.00 13.81
N GLU A 57 3.50 -0.09 13.68
CA GLU A 57 4.81 -0.20 14.32
C GLU A 57 4.65 0.08 15.82
N HIS A 58 4.29 -0.97 16.56
CA HIS A 58 3.93 -0.84 17.96
C HIS A 58 4.37 -2.04 18.81
N ASN A 59 4.94 -1.72 19.95
CA ASN A 59 5.29 -2.68 20.99
C ASN A 59 4.69 -2.17 22.32
N PRO A 60 3.94 -2.98 23.08
CA PRO A 60 3.29 -2.55 24.32
C PRO A 60 4.24 -2.08 25.41
N LEU A 61 5.53 -2.43 25.33
CA LEU A 61 6.55 -2.04 26.32
C LEU A 61 7.37 -0.84 25.87
N THR A 62 7.62 -0.70 24.57
CA THR A 62 8.58 0.28 24.01
C THR A 62 7.95 1.31 23.09
N GLY A 63 6.61 1.27 22.90
CA GLY A 63 5.88 2.18 22.02
C GLY A 63 6.19 1.92 20.55
N HIS A 64 6.61 2.95 19.81
CA HIS A 64 6.94 2.86 18.39
C HIS A 64 8.33 2.27 18.10
N TYR A 65 9.07 1.84 19.11
CA TYR A 65 10.29 1.07 18.90
C TYR A 65 9.96 -0.41 18.89
N VAL A 66 10.16 -1.07 17.76
CA VAL A 66 9.95 -2.50 17.55
C VAL A 66 11.30 -3.13 17.23
N ASP A 67 11.73 -4.11 18.01
CA ASP A 67 12.97 -4.82 17.74
C ASP A 67 12.80 -5.88 16.63
N GLU A 68 13.91 -6.31 16.05
CA GLU A 68 13.91 -7.29 14.97
C GLU A 68 13.28 -8.63 15.38
N ALA A 69 13.41 -9.03 16.65
CA ALA A 69 12.86 -10.29 17.13
C ALA A 69 11.32 -10.28 17.07
N LEU A 70 10.68 -9.16 17.43
CA LEU A 70 9.25 -9.00 17.31
C LEU A 70 8.82 -8.89 15.84
N MET A 71 9.53 -8.14 15.00
CA MET A 71 9.26 -8.06 13.56
C MET A 71 9.27 -9.45 12.91
N ARG A 72 10.27 -10.29 13.22
CA ARG A 72 10.35 -11.66 12.71
C ARG A 72 9.20 -12.52 13.19
N LYS A 73 8.83 -12.41 14.47
CA LYS A 73 7.70 -13.14 15.03
C LYS A 73 6.39 -12.79 14.32
N ASP A 74 6.14 -11.53 14.04
CA ASP A 74 4.95 -11.09 13.31
C ASP A 74 4.92 -11.67 11.89
N LEU A 75 6.04 -11.60 11.16
CA LEU A 75 6.14 -12.17 9.82
C LEU A 75 6.00 -13.70 9.81
N GLU A 76 6.56 -14.39 10.79
CA GLU A 76 6.37 -15.84 10.95
C GLU A 76 4.90 -16.20 11.20
N LEU A 77 4.21 -15.44 12.04
CA LEU A 77 2.79 -15.62 12.29
C LEU A 77 1.97 -15.38 11.01
N MET A 78 2.29 -14.34 10.24
CA MET A 78 1.67 -14.09 8.94
C MET A 78 1.85 -15.30 8.01
N LYS A 79 3.08 -15.80 7.86
CA LYS A 79 3.37 -16.98 7.02
C LYS A 79 2.62 -18.23 7.47
N ARG A 80 2.60 -18.53 8.76
CA ARG A 80 1.90 -19.69 9.33
C ARG A 80 0.39 -19.64 9.08
N ASN A 81 -0.18 -18.44 8.93
CA ASN A 81 -1.62 -18.22 8.69
C ASN A 81 -1.94 -17.93 7.21
N ASN A 82 -1.04 -18.24 6.27
CA ASN A 82 -1.22 -17.99 4.83
C ASN A 82 -1.47 -16.51 4.47
N ILE A 83 -0.99 -15.59 5.28
CA ILE A 83 -0.99 -14.18 4.97
C ILE A 83 0.20 -13.91 4.05
N ASN A 84 -0.04 -13.21 2.94
CA ASN A 84 0.98 -12.90 1.94
C ASN A 84 1.22 -11.39 1.77
N THR A 85 0.43 -10.57 2.43
CA THR A 85 0.46 -9.11 2.27
C THR A 85 0.33 -8.43 3.62
N VAL A 86 1.05 -7.33 3.79
CA VAL A 86 0.92 -6.45 4.97
C VAL A 86 0.74 -5.01 4.52
N ARG A 87 -0.25 -4.31 5.06
CA ARG A 87 -0.39 -2.87 4.92
C ARG A 87 0.24 -2.20 6.12
N LEU A 88 1.14 -1.28 5.84
CA LEU A 88 1.85 -0.51 6.87
C LEU A 88 1.01 0.70 7.27
N CYS A 89 0.05 0.47 8.13
CA CYS A 89 -0.87 1.50 8.56
C CYS A 89 -0.28 2.35 9.69
N HIS A 90 -0.28 3.68 9.64
CA HIS A 90 -0.61 4.54 8.52
C HIS A 90 0.63 5.41 8.22
N TYR A 91 1.78 4.78 8.07
CA TYR A 91 3.08 5.42 7.86
C TYR A 91 4.15 4.39 7.45
N PRO A 92 5.21 4.81 6.75
CA PRO A 92 6.36 3.94 6.50
C PRO A 92 7.04 3.52 7.81
N GLN A 93 7.31 2.23 7.96
CA GLN A 93 7.90 1.64 9.17
C GLN A 93 9.42 1.55 9.10
N ASP A 94 10.05 0.91 10.08
CA ASP A 94 11.50 0.70 10.12
C ASP A 94 12.01 0.00 8.86
N ARG A 95 13.20 0.40 8.38
CA ARG A 95 13.81 -0.18 7.17
C ARG A 95 14.01 -1.68 7.29
N ARG A 96 14.35 -2.15 8.49
CA ARG A 96 14.57 -3.57 8.73
C ARG A 96 13.31 -4.40 8.47
N PHE A 97 12.12 -3.85 8.72
CA PHE A 97 10.87 -4.53 8.43
C PHE A 97 10.68 -4.81 6.93
N TYR A 98 11.04 -3.84 6.06
CA TYR A 98 11.00 -4.06 4.60
C TYR A 98 12.00 -5.12 4.15
N GLU A 99 13.23 -5.10 4.67
CA GLU A 99 14.23 -6.13 4.38
C GLU A 99 13.73 -7.52 4.80
N LEU A 100 13.08 -7.61 5.96
CA LEU A 100 12.47 -8.85 6.42
C LEU A 100 11.28 -9.26 5.54
N CYS A 101 10.47 -8.32 5.07
CA CYS A 101 9.41 -8.63 4.09
C CYS A 101 9.99 -9.19 2.79
N ASP A 102 11.15 -8.66 2.33
CA ASP A 102 11.88 -9.23 1.19
C ASP A 102 12.34 -10.66 1.47
N GLU A 103 12.92 -10.93 2.66
CA GLU A 103 13.39 -12.25 3.08
C GLU A 103 12.24 -13.27 3.19
N TYR A 104 11.13 -12.89 3.78
CA TYR A 104 9.97 -13.77 4.03
C TYR A 104 9.01 -13.87 2.82
N GLY A 105 9.18 -13.04 1.80
CA GLY A 105 8.31 -12.99 0.63
C GLY A 105 6.89 -12.53 1.00
N ILE A 106 6.78 -11.46 1.78
CA ILE A 106 5.53 -10.76 2.11
C ILE A 106 5.43 -9.52 1.23
N TYR A 107 4.32 -9.36 0.54
CA TYR A 107 4.03 -8.15 -0.23
C TYR A 107 3.72 -6.99 0.69
N VAL A 108 4.34 -5.84 0.44
CA VAL A 108 4.14 -4.63 1.22
C VAL A 108 3.21 -3.68 0.47
N TYR A 109 2.16 -3.27 1.15
CA TYR A 109 1.29 -2.16 0.81
C TYR A 109 1.77 -0.96 1.63
N ASP A 110 2.64 -0.15 1.00
CA ASP A 110 3.35 0.94 1.67
C ASP A 110 2.52 2.22 1.69
N GLU A 111 2.37 2.85 2.85
CA GLU A 111 1.45 3.96 3.03
C GLU A 111 2.14 5.22 3.50
N ALA A 112 1.81 6.34 2.84
CA ALA A 112 2.28 7.65 3.25
C ALA A 112 1.62 8.09 4.56
N ASN A 113 2.38 8.75 5.43
CA ASN A 113 1.90 9.21 6.73
C ASN A 113 0.97 10.44 6.61
N ILE A 114 -0.17 10.25 5.95
CA ILE A 114 -1.22 11.25 5.78
C ILE A 114 -2.50 10.69 6.41
N GLU A 115 -2.93 11.33 7.46
CA GLU A 115 -4.14 11.03 8.21
C GLU A 115 -4.77 12.35 8.70
N SER A 116 -6.05 12.56 8.46
CA SER A 116 -6.79 13.72 8.97
C SER A 116 -8.25 13.36 9.23
N HIS A 117 -8.48 12.23 9.89
CA HIS A 117 -9.79 11.59 10.10
C HIS A 117 -10.86 12.56 10.60
N GLY A 118 -10.53 13.42 11.56
CA GLY A 118 -11.50 14.40 12.10
C GLY A 118 -12.05 15.40 11.08
N MET A 119 -11.46 15.50 9.88
CA MET A 119 -11.84 16.43 8.83
C MET A 119 -12.27 15.75 7.52
N TYR A 120 -12.21 14.45 7.42
CA TYR A 120 -12.30 13.75 6.13
C TYR A 120 -13.68 13.72 5.49
N TYR A 121 -14.75 14.03 6.22
CA TYR A 121 -16.11 14.10 5.69
C TYR A 121 -16.44 15.42 4.96
N ASP A 122 -15.70 16.47 5.20
CA ASP A 122 -15.93 17.76 4.53
C ASP A 122 -15.15 17.83 3.22
N LEU A 123 -15.78 17.42 2.13
CA LEU A 123 -15.16 17.36 0.80
C LEU A 123 -15.17 18.71 0.05
N ARG A 124 -15.67 19.79 0.65
CA ARG A 124 -15.59 21.13 0.05
C ARG A 124 -14.13 21.58 -0.03
N LYS A 125 -13.84 22.44 -1.00
CA LYS A 125 -12.49 23.05 -1.10
C LYS A 125 -12.12 23.72 0.23
N GLY A 126 -10.99 23.31 0.80
CA GLY A 126 -10.53 23.77 2.11
C GLY A 126 -11.21 23.11 3.31
N GLY A 127 -12.21 22.25 3.10
CA GLY A 127 -12.92 21.53 4.16
C GLY A 127 -12.09 20.41 4.80
N THR A 128 -11.22 19.77 4.00
CA THR A 128 -10.23 18.80 4.47
C THR A 128 -8.83 19.28 4.09
N LEU A 129 -7.81 18.79 4.80
CA LEU A 129 -6.42 19.08 4.42
C LEU A 129 -6.10 18.51 3.03
N GLY A 130 -6.70 17.36 2.67
CA GLY A 130 -6.55 16.72 1.36
C GLY A 130 -7.11 17.52 0.19
N ASN A 131 -8.03 18.44 0.44
CA ASN A 131 -8.62 19.31 -0.59
C ASN A 131 -8.34 20.82 -0.33
N ASN A 132 -7.32 21.12 0.44
CA ASN A 132 -6.84 22.49 0.65
C ASN A 132 -5.49 22.67 -0.05
N PRO A 133 -5.38 23.46 -1.14
CA PRO A 133 -4.15 23.66 -1.88
C PRO A 133 -2.97 24.19 -1.06
N GLU A 134 -3.21 24.87 0.05
CA GLU A 134 -2.16 25.34 0.95
C GLU A 134 -1.39 24.17 1.60
N TRP A 135 -2.02 22.98 1.67
CA TRP A 135 -1.46 21.76 2.20
C TRP A 135 -0.87 20.84 1.12
N LEU A 136 -0.81 21.28 -0.14
CA LEU A 136 -0.24 20.47 -1.23
C LEU A 136 1.19 20.05 -0.94
N LYS A 137 2.05 21.01 -0.60
CA LYS A 137 3.47 20.73 -0.33
C LYS A 137 3.69 19.71 0.80
N PRO A 138 3.04 19.82 1.97
CA PRO A 138 3.10 18.78 2.99
C PRO A 138 2.62 17.40 2.53
N HIS A 139 1.58 17.31 1.69
CA HIS A 139 1.11 16.02 1.15
C HIS A 139 2.14 15.41 0.20
N LEU A 140 2.57 16.15 -0.82
CA LEU A 140 3.59 15.68 -1.76
C LEU A 140 4.86 15.26 -1.04
N TYR A 141 5.36 16.07 -0.11
CA TYR A 141 6.59 15.77 0.62
C TYR A 141 6.54 14.41 1.35
N ARG A 142 5.39 14.05 1.94
CA ARG A 142 5.22 12.75 2.60
C ARG A 142 5.22 11.60 1.60
N VAL A 143 4.51 11.76 0.50
CA VAL A 143 4.43 10.76 -0.57
C VAL A 143 5.78 10.58 -1.26
N GLU A 144 6.45 11.67 -1.59
CA GLU A 144 7.81 11.68 -2.18
C GLU A 144 8.82 10.97 -1.27
N ASN A 145 8.84 11.30 0.02
CA ASN A 145 9.76 10.65 0.96
C ASN A 145 9.50 9.16 1.13
N MET A 146 8.23 8.73 1.20
CA MET A 146 7.88 7.32 1.21
C MET A 146 8.42 6.63 -0.05
N PHE A 147 8.12 7.18 -1.21
CA PHE A 147 8.53 6.62 -2.49
C PHE A 147 10.06 6.53 -2.61
N GLU A 148 10.76 7.65 -2.43
CA GLU A 148 12.22 7.73 -2.60
C GLU A 148 12.97 6.82 -1.62
N ARG A 149 12.47 6.70 -0.40
CA ARG A 149 13.04 5.82 0.60
C ARG A 149 12.85 4.34 0.27
N ASN A 150 11.67 3.96 -0.25
CA ASN A 150 11.24 2.56 -0.27
C ASN A 150 11.13 1.94 -1.68
N LYS A 151 11.29 2.71 -2.75
CA LYS A 151 11.13 2.25 -4.14
C LYS A 151 11.99 1.05 -4.53
N ASN A 152 13.12 0.84 -3.84
CA ASN A 152 14.08 -0.22 -4.16
C ASN A 152 13.81 -1.54 -3.41
N TYR A 153 12.89 -1.57 -2.44
CA TYR A 153 12.56 -2.83 -1.76
C TYR A 153 11.71 -3.72 -2.68
N PRO A 154 12.16 -4.95 -2.97
CA PRO A 154 11.40 -5.91 -3.77
C PRO A 154 9.99 -6.20 -3.26
N SER A 155 9.79 -6.19 -1.94
CA SER A 155 8.50 -6.45 -1.30
C SER A 155 7.46 -5.37 -1.55
N VAL A 156 7.88 -4.10 -1.75
CA VAL A 156 6.94 -3.00 -1.98
C VAL A 156 6.22 -3.18 -3.31
N THR A 157 4.93 -3.48 -3.21
CA THR A 157 4.08 -3.91 -4.32
C THR A 157 3.04 -2.86 -4.69
N PHE A 158 2.60 -2.06 -3.72
CA PHE A 158 1.58 -1.04 -3.87
C PHE A 158 1.97 0.22 -3.12
N TRP A 159 1.54 1.36 -3.65
CA TRP A 159 1.66 2.66 -3.01
C TRP A 159 0.31 3.11 -2.50
N SER A 160 0.23 3.51 -1.25
CA SER A 160 -0.95 4.13 -0.65
C SER A 160 -0.69 5.59 -0.34
N LEU A 161 -1.60 6.45 -0.75
CA LEU A 161 -1.45 7.90 -0.58
C LEU A 161 -1.75 8.37 0.84
N GLY A 162 -2.33 7.52 1.67
CA GLY A 162 -2.69 7.85 3.05
C GLY A 162 -3.95 7.14 3.52
N ASN A 163 -4.45 7.55 4.67
CA ASN A 163 -5.64 7.01 5.31
C ASN A 163 -6.59 8.12 5.74
N GLU A 164 -7.89 7.92 5.53
CA GLU A 164 -9.02 8.69 6.09
C GLU A 164 -8.81 10.22 6.14
N ALA A 165 -8.31 10.80 5.05
CA ALA A 165 -7.97 12.23 4.97
C ALA A 165 -8.80 13.02 3.94
N GLY A 166 -10.00 12.52 3.61
CA GLY A 166 -10.83 13.07 2.55
C GLY A 166 -10.25 12.78 1.17
N ASN A 167 -10.75 13.44 0.15
CA ASN A 167 -10.20 13.38 -1.20
C ASN A 167 -10.24 14.77 -1.85
N GLY A 168 -9.44 14.98 -2.87
CA GLY A 168 -9.41 16.22 -3.62
C GLY A 168 -8.04 16.56 -4.16
N TYR A 169 -7.82 17.85 -4.40
CA TYR A 169 -6.69 18.37 -5.16
C TYR A 169 -5.33 17.79 -4.75
N ASN A 170 -5.01 17.73 -3.45
CA ASN A 170 -3.71 17.28 -2.99
C ASN A 170 -3.48 15.78 -3.23
N PHE A 171 -4.53 14.97 -3.16
CA PHE A 171 -4.47 13.55 -3.48
C PHE A 171 -4.43 13.29 -4.99
N TYR A 172 -5.06 14.14 -5.81
CA TYR A 172 -4.94 14.07 -7.27
C TYR A 172 -3.50 14.33 -7.70
N GLU A 173 -2.89 15.38 -7.18
CA GLU A 173 -1.48 15.71 -7.47
C GLU A 173 -0.52 14.61 -6.95
N ALA A 174 -0.77 14.08 -5.75
CA ALA A 174 0.01 12.98 -5.18
C ALA A 174 -0.07 11.70 -6.05
N TYR A 175 -1.27 11.34 -6.51
CA TYR A 175 -1.46 10.23 -7.43
C TYR A 175 -0.66 10.41 -8.73
N LEU A 176 -0.82 11.57 -9.37
CA LEU A 176 -0.13 11.88 -10.62
C LEU A 176 1.40 11.86 -10.44
N TRP A 177 1.87 12.39 -9.31
CA TRP A 177 3.29 12.40 -9.00
C TRP A 177 3.85 10.96 -8.88
N VAL A 178 3.21 10.08 -8.10
CA VAL A 178 3.67 8.68 -7.95
C VAL A 178 3.63 7.94 -9.29
N LYS A 179 2.54 8.10 -10.05
CA LYS A 179 2.42 7.47 -11.39
C LYS A 179 3.52 7.92 -12.33
N GLN A 180 3.93 9.19 -12.26
CA GLN A 180 5.05 9.70 -13.06
C GLN A 180 6.41 9.22 -12.53
N ALA A 181 6.60 9.19 -11.20
CA ALA A 181 7.86 8.81 -10.58
C ALA A 181 8.18 7.31 -10.74
N ASP A 182 7.16 6.45 -10.69
CA ASP A 182 7.32 4.99 -10.84
C ASP A 182 7.23 4.51 -12.29
N LYS A 183 6.93 5.44 -13.23
CA LYS A 183 6.79 5.13 -14.65
C LYS A 183 8.08 4.58 -15.25
N GLY A 184 7.99 3.38 -15.82
CA GLY A 184 9.14 2.70 -16.42
C GLY A 184 10.14 2.14 -15.42
N LEU A 185 9.89 2.29 -14.10
CA LEU A 185 10.61 1.58 -13.04
C LEU A 185 9.92 0.24 -12.76
N MET A 186 8.73 0.32 -12.16
CA MET A 186 7.93 -0.86 -11.81
C MET A 186 6.45 -0.69 -12.19
N ASP A 187 5.98 0.53 -12.45
CA ASP A 187 4.59 0.88 -12.75
C ASP A 187 3.60 0.33 -11.70
N ARG A 188 3.98 0.38 -10.43
CA ARG A 188 3.20 -0.17 -9.32
C ARG A 188 1.84 0.49 -9.19
N PRO A 189 0.80 -0.25 -8.82
CA PRO A 189 -0.50 0.33 -8.52
C PRO A 189 -0.45 1.32 -7.37
N VAL A 190 -1.18 2.41 -7.53
CA VAL A 190 -1.37 3.45 -6.52
C VAL A 190 -2.79 3.37 -5.99
N ASN A 191 -2.94 3.37 -4.69
CA ASN A 191 -4.20 3.22 -4.00
C ASN A 191 -4.52 4.41 -3.12
N TYR A 192 -5.79 4.70 -3.02
CA TYR A 192 -6.31 5.58 -1.98
C TYR A 192 -7.77 5.25 -1.67
N GLU A 193 -8.09 4.96 -0.41
CA GLU A 193 -9.40 4.45 -0.02
C GLU A 193 -10.50 5.53 -0.14
N ARG A 194 -10.20 6.80 0.12
CA ARG A 194 -11.15 7.91 -0.05
C ARG A 194 -11.35 8.36 -1.49
N ALA A 195 -10.55 7.86 -2.43
CA ALA A 195 -10.84 8.03 -3.85
C ALA A 195 -12.12 7.30 -4.26
N GLN A 196 -12.51 6.23 -3.55
CA GLN A 196 -13.68 5.44 -3.90
C GLN A 196 -13.64 5.01 -5.39
N TRP A 197 -14.55 5.55 -6.22
CA TRP A 197 -14.61 5.31 -7.66
C TRP A 197 -13.95 6.41 -8.50
N GLU A 198 -13.35 7.42 -7.87
CA GLU A 198 -12.62 8.45 -8.59
C GLU A 198 -11.34 7.89 -9.23
N TRP A 199 -10.79 8.65 -10.17
CA TRP A 199 -9.69 8.23 -11.02
C TRP A 199 -8.33 8.13 -10.32
N ASN A 200 -8.17 8.74 -9.16
CA ASN A 200 -6.92 8.81 -8.42
C ASN A 200 -6.65 7.60 -7.52
N SER A 201 -7.10 6.45 -7.96
CA SER A 201 -6.76 5.13 -7.40
C SER A 201 -6.88 4.07 -8.48
N ASP A 202 -5.86 3.22 -8.61
CA ASP A 202 -5.83 2.11 -9.58
C ASP A 202 -6.70 0.93 -9.13
N MET A 203 -7.11 0.89 -7.87
CA MET A 203 -7.98 -0.12 -7.31
C MET A 203 -9.14 0.53 -6.57
N TYR A 204 -10.26 -0.18 -6.43
CA TYR A 204 -11.32 0.24 -5.51
C TYR A 204 -11.02 -0.32 -4.12
N VAL A 205 -10.89 0.57 -3.15
CA VAL A 205 -10.36 0.27 -1.82
C VAL A 205 -11.39 0.60 -0.74
N PRO A 206 -12.40 -0.26 -0.51
CA PRO A 206 -13.38 -0.02 0.53
C PRO A 206 -12.80 -0.30 1.93
N GLN A 207 -13.35 0.41 2.91
CA GLN A 207 -13.14 0.12 4.33
C GLN A 207 -14.39 -0.51 4.92
N TYR A 208 -14.23 -1.55 5.73
CA TYR A 208 -15.30 -2.26 6.45
C TYR A 208 -16.49 -2.71 5.57
N PRO A 209 -16.28 -3.24 4.35
CA PRO A 209 -17.37 -3.70 3.53
C PRO A 209 -18.03 -4.92 4.17
N SER A 210 -19.37 -4.98 4.13
CA SER A 210 -20.07 -6.20 4.56
C SER A 210 -19.79 -7.37 3.62
N ALA A 211 -19.90 -8.60 4.13
CA ALA A 211 -19.72 -9.80 3.31
C ALA A 211 -20.71 -9.84 2.13
N SER A 212 -21.97 -9.45 2.35
CA SER A 212 -22.98 -9.37 1.30
C SER A 212 -22.65 -8.33 0.22
N TRP A 213 -22.08 -7.20 0.61
CA TRP A 213 -21.60 -6.20 -0.35
C TRP A 213 -20.44 -6.75 -1.19
N LEU A 214 -19.46 -7.40 -0.55
CA LEU A 214 -18.33 -8.03 -1.26
C LEU A 214 -18.79 -9.10 -2.24
N GLU A 215 -19.76 -9.91 -1.85
CA GLU A 215 -20.38 -10.89 -2.76
C GLU A 215 -21.06 -10.23 -3.95
N SER A 216 -21.81 -9.17 -3.71
CA SER A 216 -22.51 -8.40 -4.75
C SER A 216 -21.54 -7.78 -5.75
N ILE A 217 -20.55 -7.06 -5.28
CA ILE A 217 -19.55 -6.41 -6.16
C ILE A 217 -18.70 -7.46 -6.90
N GLY A 218 -18.38 -8.57 -6.23
CA GLY A 218 -17.66 -9.68 -6.83
C GLY A 218 -18.41 -10.36 -7.97
N ARG A 219 -19.76 -10.33 -7.96
CA ARG A 219 -20.59 -10.84 -9.05
C ARG A 219 -20.80 -9.83 -10.18
N LEU A 220 -20.78 -8.54 -9.88
CA LEU A 220 -21.09 -7.50 -10.86
C LEU A 220 -20.03 -7.37 -11.96
N GLY A 221 -18.77 -7.52 -11.64
CA GLY A 221 -17.64 -7.12 -12.47
C GLY A 221 -17.26 -5.66 -12.24
N SER A 222 -15.97 -5.37 -12.22
CA SER A 222 -15.42 -4.05 -11.94
C SER A 222 -14.30 -3.71 -12.92
N ASP A 223 -14.22 -2.43 -13.29
CA ASP A 223 -13.17 -1.88 -14.14
C ASP A 223 -11.81 -1.73 -13.42
N ARG A 224 -11.75 -2.13 -12.16
CA ARG A 224 -10.53 -2.19 -11.35
C ARG A 224 -10.66 -3.26 -10.27
N PRO A 225 -9.54 -3.79 -9.75
CA PRO A 225 -9.59 -4.74 -8.63
C PRO A 225 -10.23 -4.12 -7.39
N VAL A 226 -10.96 -4.93 -6.62
CA VAL A 226 -11.54 -4.55 -5.33
C VAL A 226 -10.66 -5.08 -4.22
N VAL A 227 -10.06 -4.20 -3.45
CA VAL A 227 -9.09 -4.53 -2.40
C VAL A 227 -9.44 -3.77 -1.13
N PRO A 228 -10.18 -4.37 -0.19
CA PRO A 228 -10.44 -3.71 1.11
C PRO A 228 -9.13 -3.41 1.83
N SER A 229 -8.89 -2.14 2.18
CA SER A 229 -7.74 -1.76 3.01
C SER A 229 -7.95 -2.19 4.45
N GLU A 230 -9.21 -2.19 4.90
CA GLU A 230 -9.62 -2.58 6.24
C GLU A 230 -10.93 -3.37 6.13
N TYR A 231 -10.88 -4.67 6.39
CA TYR A 231 -12.08 -5.53 6.32
C TYR A 231 -12.69 -5.82 7.68
N ALA A 232 -11.90 -5.70 8.77
CA ALA A 232 -12.37 -5.88 10.14
C ALA A 232 -11.57 -4.96 11.08
N HIS A 233 -12.27 -4.31 11.99
CA HIS A 233 -11.67 -3.47 13.03
C HIS A 233 -11.53 -4.29 14.31
N ALA A 234 -10.45 -5.04 14.45
CA ALA A 234 -10.25 -6.00 15.53
C ALA A 234 -9.49 -5.41 16.74
N ILE A 235 -9.75 -4.17 17.11
CA ILE A 235 -9.11 -3.52 18.27
C ILE A 235 -9.74 -3.98 19.58
N ASP A 236 -11.05 -4.30 19.60
CA ASP A 236 -11.73 -4.85 20.76
C ASP A 236 -11.95 -6.36 20.60
N ARG A 237 -11.57 -7.14 21.63
CA ARG A 237 -11.81 -8.58 21.69
C ARG A 237 -13.29 -8.98 21.55
N LYS A 238 -14.21 -8.05 21.71
CA LYS A 238 -15.66 -8.25 21.54
C LYS A 238 -16.14 -8.18 20.09
N SER A 239 -15.30 -7.70 19.17
CA SER A 239 -15.65 -7.59 17.74
C SER A 239 -15.12 -8.75 16.90
N VAL A 240 -14.50 -9.75 17.50
CA VAL A 240 -14.06 -10.96 16.81
C VAL A 240 -15.19 -11.98 16.89
N VAL A 241 -16.16 -11.88 16.00
CA VAL A 241 -17.13 -12.93 15.70
C VAL A 241 -17.06 -13.26 14.24
#